data_b1e1cfbc0482466f48057d1f00f75618
#
_entry.id   b1e1cfbc0482466f48057d1f00f75618
#
_cell.length_a   1.000
_cell.length_b   1.000
_cell.length_c   1.000
_cell.angle_alpha   90.00
_cell.angle_beta   90.00
_cell.angle_gamma   90.00
#
_symmetry.space_group_name_H-M   'P 1'
#
loop_
_entity.id
_entity.type
_entity.pdbx_description
1 polymer ?
#
loop_
_entity_poly.entity_id
_entity_poly.type
_entity_poly.pdbx_seq_one_letter_code
_entity_poly.pdbx_strand_id
1 'polypeptide(L)'
;MKQIFLALFMMVAAFATAQSPVKTKVSLSDETLVLSNFDTIKLLAPDLKGGRPLMQAISNRKTDREFASRNLSLKHLSEIMWVANGINRPNGKRTVPSAMGQYPLQTYAVLANGIYFYNPKKHQLEPVVKGDFRNLAGKQTYVDTAPLNILLIAKAGSPTDNFNMAMMDSGFCGQNVYLYCASEGLKCVTRAGAKEAELLKTMNLDSNYKFILAVTVGH
;
A
#
# COMPACT_ATOMS: atom_id res chain seq x y z
N MET A 1 -84.89 4.67 -21.86
CA MET A 1 -83.65 5.36 -21.54
C MET A 1 -82.66 4.30 -21.03
N LYS A 2 -81.76 3.80 -21.89
CA LYS A 2 -80.76 2.82 -21.54
C LYS A 2 -79.40 3.51 -21.61
N GLN A 3 -78.73 3.65 -20.46
CA GLN A 3 -77.36 4.20 -20.40
C GLN A 3 -76.40 3.07 -20.68
N ILE A 4 -75.57 3.23 -21.68
CA ILE A 4 -74.47 2.31 -22.04
C ILE A 4 -73.21 2.84 -21.35
N PHE A 5 -72.68 2.08 -20.37
CA PHE A 5 -71.38 2.34 -19.77
C PHE A 5 -70.30 1.71 -20.66
N LEU A 6 -69.44 2.57 -21.24
CA LEU A 6 -68.28 2.16 -22.01
C LEU A 6 -67.09 2.07 -21.04
N ALA A 7 -66.67 0.85 -20.69
CA ALA A 7 -65.47 0.62 -19.90
C ALA A 7 -64.23 0.70 -20.81
N LEU A 8 -63.41 1.71 -20.60
CA LEU A 8 -62.15 1.88 -21.27
C LEU A 8 -61.06 1.10 -20.52
N PHE A 9 -60.62 -0.05 -21.10
CA PHE A 9 -59.53 -0.87 -20.55
C PHE A 9 -58.20 -0.29 -20.98
N MET A 10 -57.47 0.45 -20.08
CA MET A 10 -56.10 0.85 -20.32
C MET A 10 -55.14 -0.31 -20.09
N MET A 11 -54.59 -0.81 -21.18
CA MET A 11 -53.51 -1.80 -21.19
C MET A 11 -52.17 -1.08 -20.95
N VAL A 12 -51.67 -1.13 -19.72
CA VAL A 12 -50.35 -0.63 -19.39
C VAL A 12 -49.34 -1.69 -19.80
N ALA A 13 -48.66 -1.50 -20.92
CA ALA A 13 -47.53 -2.33 -21.34
C ALA A 13 -46.29 -1.98 -20.48
N ALA A 14 -45.96 -2.82 -19.52
CA ALA A 14 -44.71 -2.72 -18.78
C ALA A 14 -43.52 -3.12 -19.69
N PHE A 15 -42.77 -2.17 -20.19
CA PHE A 15 -41.49 -2.41 -20.81
C PHE A 15 -40.46 -2.77 -19.71
N ALA A 16 -40.25 -4.07 -19.50
CA ALA A 16 -39.12 -4.56 -18.74
C ALA A 16 -37.84 -4.37 -19.57
N THR A 17 -37.11 -3.32 -19.30
CA THR A 17 -35.75 -3.16 -19.82
C THR A 17 -34.86 -4.18 -19.12
N ALA A 18 -34.59 -5.30 -19.78
CA ALA A 18 -33.57 -6.24 -19.38
C ALA A 18 -32.21 -5.58 -19.46
N GLN A 19 -31.70 -5.06 -18.32
CA GLN A 19 -30.33 -4.65 -18.20
C GLN A 19 -29.45 -5.91 -18.29
N SER A 20 -28.75 -6.05 -19.42
CA SER A 20 -27.70 -7.07 -19.54
C SER A 20 -26.68 -6.90 -18.43
N PRO A 21 -26.23 -7.98 -17.76
CA PRO A 21 -25.21 -7.86 -16.73
C PRO A 21 -23.93 -7.30 -17.38
N VAL A 22 -23.51 -6.12 -16.92
CA VAL A 22 -22.20 -5.54 -17.27
C VAL A 22 -21.17 -6.54 -16.80
N LYS A 23 -20.57 -7.29 -17.73
CA LYS A 23 -19.38 -8.10 -17.46
C LYS A 23 -18.25 -7.13 -17.14
N THR A 24 -18.03 -6.84 -15.87
CA THR A 24 -16.86 -6.12 -15.40
C THR A 24 -15.65 -6.96 -15.81
N LYS A 25 -14.89 -6.51 -16.81
CA LYS A 25 -13.58 -7.09 -17.13
C LYS A 25 -12.72 -6.87 -15.89
N VAL A 26 -12.46 -7.93 -15.11
CA VAL A 26 -11.44 -7.89 -14.05
C VAL A 26 -10.12 -7.58 -14.74
N SER A 27 -9.53 -6.46 -14.42
CA SER A 27 -8.20 -6.11 -14.92
C SER A 27 -7.17 -7.01 -14.25
N LEU A 28 -6.12 -7.44 -14.97
CA LEU A 28 -4.98 -8.17 -14.39
C LEU A 28 -4.37 -7.44 -13.19
N SER A 29 -4.52 -6.11 -13.15
CA SER A 29 -4.08 -5.27 -12.02
C SER A 29 -4.85 -5.52 -10.72
N ASP A 30 -6.09 -6.02 -10.80
CA ASP A 30 -6.96 -6.25 -9.63
C ASP A 30 -6.87 -7.70 -9.12
N GLU A 31 -6.16 -8.57 -9.83
CA GLU A 31 -5.91 -9.94 -9.38
C GLU A 31 -4.96 -9.97 -8.17
N THR A 32 -5.22 -10.90 -7.27
CA THR A 32 -4.35 -11.13 -6.10
C THR A 32 -2.93 -11.51 -6.57
N LEU A 33 -1.93 -10.83 -6.04
CA LEU A 33 -0.52 -11.07 -6.39
C LEU A 33 -0.11 -12.50 -6.01
N VAL A 34 0.42 -13.23 -6.98
CA VAL A 34 0.98 -14.57 -6.78
C VAL A 34 2.50 -14.45 -6.61
N LEU A 35 3.00 -14.83 -5.44
CA LEU A 35 4.43 -14.77 -5.09
C LEU A 35 5.11 -16.13 -5.32
N SER A 36 5.12 -16.60 -6.57
CA SER A 36 5.72 -17.90 -6.92
C SER A 36 7.24 -17.89 -6.98
N ASN A 37 7.83 -16.76 -7.37
CA ASN A 37 9.27 -16.58 -7.54
C ASN A 37 9.80 -15.47 -6.64
N PHE A 38 11.12 -15.48 -6.41
CA PHE A 38 11.83 -14.40 -5.71
C PHE A 38 12.66 -13.61 -6.73
N ASP A 39 11.96 -12.86 -7.58
CA ASP A 39 12.52 -12.05 -8.66
C ASP A 39 12.10 -10.58 -8.51
N THR A 40 12.67 -9.71 -9.34
CA THR A 40 12.23 -8.31 -9.42
C THR A 40 10.76 -8.21 -9.78
N ILE A 41 9.98 -7.49 -8.97
CA ILE A 41 8.57 -7.20 -9.22
C ILE A 41 8.48 -5.81 -9.85
N LYS A 42 8.12 -5.74 -11.12
CA LYS A 42 7.79 -4.47 -11.79
C LYS A 42 6.45 -3.99 -11.28
N LEU A 43 6.41 -2.76 -10.77
CA LEU A 43 5.19 -2.16 -10.25
C LEU A 43 4.44 -1.42 -11.36
N LEU A 44 3.12 -1.31 -11.19
CA LEU A 44 2.25 -0.57 -12.10
C LEU A 44 2.36 0.92 -11.85
N ALA A 45 2.21 1.73 -12.89
CA ALA A 45 2.08 3.17 -12.73
C ALA A 45 0.87 3.49 -11.82
N PRO A 46 0.99 4.49 -10.91
CA PRO A 46 -0.10 4.84 -10.02
C PRO A 46 -1.30 5.43 -10.78
N ASP A 47 -2.51 5.08 -10.39
CA ASP A 47 -3.73 5.71 -10.87
C ASP A 47 -3.95 7.05 -10.14
N LEU A 48 -3.62 8.14 -10.82
CA LEU A 48 -3.74 9.50 -10.25
C LEU A 48 -5.19 10.02 -10.23
N LYS A 49 -6.14 9.27 -10.79
CA LYS A 49 -7.57 9.65 -10.83
C LYS A 49 -8.44 8.76 -9.95
N GLY A 50 -7.86 7.67 -9.43
CA GLY A 50 -8.54 6.72 -8.56
C GLY A 50 -8.68 7.21 -7.13
N GLY A 51 -9.32 6.37 -6.33
CA GLY A 51 -9.48 6.59 -4.90
C GLY A 51 -10.63 7.48 -4.51
N ARG A 52 -10.81 7.67 -3.19
CA ARG A 52 -11.83 8.55 -2.61
C ARG A 52 -11.32 9.98 -2.52
N PRO A 53 -12.22 10.99 -2.52
CA PRO A 53 -11.84 12.37 -2.24
C PRO A 53 -11.02 12.49 -0.94
N LEU A 54 -10.00 13.33 -0.95
CA LEU A 54 -9.06 13.48 0.17
C LEU A 54 -9.75 13.64 1.53
N MET A 55 -10.76 14.48 1.65
CA MET A 55 -11.47 14.72 2.91
C MET A 55 -12.19 13.46 3.41
N GLN A 56 -12.70 12.61 2.51
CA GLN A 56 -13.28 11.32 2.88
C GLN A 56 -12.19 10.33 3.34
N ALA A 57 -11.04 10.31 2.67
CA ALA A 57 -9.91 9.47 3.09
C ALA A 57 -9.41 9.89 4.48
N ILE A 58 -9.29 11.20 4.76
CA ILE A 58 -8.92 11.71 6.08
C ILE A 58 -9.96 11.30 7.14
N SER A 59 -11.25 11.45 6.84
CA SER A 59 -12.35 11.10 7.75
C SER A 59 -12.38 9.59 8.07
N ASN A 60 -12.07 8.75 7.08
CA ASN A 60 -12.09 7.29 7.21
C ASN A 60 -10.79 6.71 7.79
N ARG A 61 -9.71 7.50 7.84
CA ARG A 61 -8.41 7.05 8.32
C ARG A 61 -8.50 6.56 9.77
N LYS A 62 -8.14 5.31 9.99
CA LYS A 62 -8.04 4.70 11.32
C LYS A 62 -6.87 3.73 11.38
N THR A 63 -6.54 3.28 12.59
CA THR A 63 -5.57 2.21 12.81
C THR A 63 -6.30 0.89 12.96
N ASP A 64 -5.94 -0.09 12.14
CA ASP A 64 -6.45 -1.46 12.21
C ASP A 64 -5.30 -2.42 12.53
N ARG A 65 -5.60 -3.44 13.34
CA ARG A 65 -4.62 -4.46 13.78
C ARG A 65 -5.06 -5.89 13.49
N GLU A 66 -6.11 -6.04 12.70
CA GLU A 66 -6.64 -7.33 12.27
C GLU A 66 -6.58 -7.40 10.75
N PHE A 67 -5.80 -8.34 10.23
CA PHE A 67 -5.51 -8.46 8.81
C PHE A 67 -5.86 -9.86 8.32
N ALA A 68 -6.52 -9.94 7.16
CA ALA A 68 -6.66 -11.20 6.43
C ALA A 68 -5.30 -11.60 5.82
N SER A 69 -5.06 -12.90 5.73
CA SER A 69 -3.82 -13.46 5.11
C SER A 69 -3.80 -13.35 3.58
N ARG A 70 -4.90 -12.89 2.97
CA ARG A 70 -5.00 -12.72 1.51
C ARG A 70 -3.98 -11.69 1.01
N ASN A 71 -3.21 -12.05 -0.02
CA ASN A 71 -2.27 -11.13 -0.65
C ASN A 71 -2.98 -9.89 -1.23
N LEU A 72 -2.25 -8.79 -1.30
CA LEU A 72 -2.69 -7.58 -2.02
C LEU A 72 -2.69 -7.85 -3.53
N SER A 73 -3.44 -7.06 -4.29
CA SER A 73 -3.29 -7.02 -5.74
C SER A 73 -1.98 -6.32 -6.12
N LEU A 74 -1.48 -6.59 -7.33
CA LEU A 74 -0.31 -5.86 -7.85
C LEU A 74 -0.56 -4.35 -7.91
N LYS A 75 -1.80 -3.92 -8.22
CA LYS A 75 -2.21 -2.51 -8.17
C LYS A 75 -2.01 -1.93 -6.77
N HIS A 76 -2.62 -2.54 -5.75
CA HIS A 76 -2.49 -2.05 -4.38
C HIS A 76 -1.03 -2.01 -3.91
N LEU A 77 -0.26 -3.08 -4.17
CA LEU A 77 1.16 -3.09 -3.81
C LEU A 77 1.93 -1.94 -4.49
N SER A 78 1.68 -1.73 -5.77
CA SER A 78 2.34 -0.68 -6.56
C SER A 78 2.06 0.72 -6.04
N GLU A 79 0.79 1.01 -5.80
CA GLU A 79 0.35 2.32 -5.32
C GLU A 79 0.77 2.57 -3.87
N ILE A 80 0.72 1.57 -2.99
CA ILE A 80 1.21 1.67 -1.62
C ILE A 80 2.70 2.04 -1.60
N MET A 81 3.52 1.38 -2.39
CA MET A 81 4.96 1.69 -2.45
C MET A 81 5.21 3.09 -3.01
N TRP A 82 4.41 3.50 -4.01
CA TRP A 82 4.52 4.83 -4.59
C TRP A 82 4.07 5.93 -3.61
N VAL A 83 2.93 5.81 -2.95
CA VAL A 83 2.47 6.84 -1.99
C VAL A 83 3.40 6.93 -0.80
N ALA A 84 4.01 5.81 -0.38
CA ALA A 84 4.93 5.78 0.74
C ALA A 84 6.20 6.63 0.48
N ASN A 85 6.85 6.46 -0.68
CA ASN A 85 8.12 7.12 -0.93
C ASN A 85 8.52 7.14 -2.42
N GLY A 86 7.54 7.15 -3.34
CA GLY A 86 7.77 7.17 -4.79
C GLY A 86 8.18 8.54 -5.33
N ILE A 87 8.72 8.56 -6.54
CA ILE A 87 9.02 9.79 -7.27
C ILE A 87 7.74 10.27 -7.95
N ASN A 88 7.37 11.53 -7.76
CA ASN A 88 6.17 12.15 -8.34
C ASN A 88 6.47 13.35 -9.25
N ARG A 89 7.74 13.67 -9.46
CA ARG A 89 8.18 14.84 -10.26
C ARG A 89 9.43 14.52 -11.06
N PRO A 90 9.62 15.14 -12.24
CA PRO A 90 10.77 14.87 -13.11
C PRO A 90 12.14 15.16 -12.47
N ASN A 91 12.19 16.06 -11.48
CA ASN A 91 13.42 16.40 -10.75
C ASN A 91 13.79 15.38 -9.66
N GLY A 92 13.13 14.21 -9.60
CA GLY A 92 13.42 13.13 -8.67
C GLY A 92 12.89 13.33 -7.25
N LYS A 93 12.18 14.43 -6.98
CA LYS A 93 11.51 14.63 -5.67
C LYS A 93 10.34 13.67 -5.52
N ARG A 94 9.99 13.37 -4.24
CA ARG A 94 9.10 12.27 -3.89
C ARG A 94 7.71 12.73 -3.48
N THR A 95 6.83 11.76 -3.30
CA THR A 95 5.46 11.92 -2.75
C THR A 95 5.45 12.50 -1.34
N VAL A 96 6.57 12.41 -0.63
CA VAL A 96 6.76 12.96 0.71
C VAL A 96 7.84 14.02 0.72
N PRO A 97 7.77 15.03 1.61
CA PRO A 97 8.87 15.95 1.82
C PRO A 97 10.04 15.25 2.52
N SER A 98 11.22 15.81 2.37
CA SER A 98 12.41 15.45 3.14
C SER A 98 13.26 16.68 3.39
N ALA A 99 13.85 16.79 4.56
CA ALA A 99 14.71 17.91 4.93
C ALA A 99 15.82 18.07 3.90
N MET A 100 15.98 19.28 3.37
CA MET A 100 16.95 19.64 2.32
C MET A 100 16.88 18.74 1.07
N GLY A 101 15.83 17.95 0.89
CA GLY A 101 15.68 17.00 -0.22
C GLY A 101 16.64 15.81 -0.15
N GLN A 102 17.12 15.43 1.02
CA GLN A 102 18.12 14.38 1.20
C GLN A 102 17.56 12.96 1.05
N TYR A 103 16.29 12.73 1.42
CA TYR A 103 15.62 11.42 1.34
C TYR A 103 16.42 10.27 1.94
N PRO A 104 16.79 10.32 3.23
CA PRO A 104 17.63 9.31 3.87
C PRO A 104 16.93 7.94 4.02
N LEU A 105 15.59 7.91 3.88
CA LEU A 105 14.81 6.71 4.05
C LEU A 105 14.89 5.80 2.82
N GLN A 106 15.31 4.58 3.05
CA GLN A 106 15.15 3.45 2.17
C GLN A 106 13.87 2.71 2.54
N THR A 107 13.09 2.32 1.54
CA THR A 107 11.80 1.66 1.74
C THR A 107 11.90 0.21 1.29
N TYR A 108 11.48 -0.72 2.15
CA TYR A 108 11.49 -2.14 1.86
C TYR A 108 10.09 -2.72 2.02
N ALA A 109 9.74 -3.67 1.15
CA ALA A 109 8.54 -4.49 1.25
C ALA A 109 8.93 -5.86 1.80
N VAL A 110 8.33 -6.27 2.92
CA VAL A 110 8.45 -7.63 3.46
C VAL A 110 7.18 -8.37 3.10
N LEU A 111 7.32 -9.34 2.22
CA LEU A 111 6.28 -10.22 1.70
C LEU A 111 6.51 -11.66 2.19
N ALA A 112 5.55 -12.55 1.97
CA ALA A 112 5.66 -13.94 2.39
C ALA A 112 6.84 -14.72 1.76
N ASN A 113 7.34 -14.28 0.59
CA ASN A 113 8.44 -14.94 -0.12
C ASN A 113 9.79 -14.23 0.00
N GLY A 114 9.85 -13.04 0.63
CA GLY A 114 11.11 -12.32 0.80
C GLY A 114 11.01 -10.88 1.22
N ILE A 115 12.19 -10.28 1.41
CA ILE A 115 12.38 -8.85 1.59
C ILE A 115 12.84 -8.26 0.27
N TYR A 116 12.20 -7.15 -0.12
CA TYR A 116 12.49 -6.44 -1.35
C TYR A 116 12.81 -4.98 -1.06
N PHE A 117 13.82 -4.44 -1.74
CA PHE A 117 14.09 -3.01 -1.77
C PHE A 117 13.18 -2.32 -2.78
N TYR A 118 12.51 -1.25 -2.39
CA TYR A 118 11.78 -0.41 -3.33
C TYR A 118 12.73 0.56 -4.03
N ASN A 119 12.91 0.37 -5.33
CA ASN A 119 13.64 1.28 -6.19
C ASN A 119 12.69 2.34 -6.77
N PRO A 120 12.66 3.58 -6.23
CA PRO A 120 11.72 4.59 -6.68
C PRO A 120 12.02 5.13 -8.08
N LYS A 121 13.27 5.02 -8.57
CA LYS A 121 13.64 5.47 -9.93
C LYS A 121 13.09 4.54 -11.01
N LYS A 122 13.05 3.25 -10.73
CA LYS A 122 12.55 2.23 -11.67
C LYS A 122 11.10 1.83 -11.37
N HIS A 123 10.55 2.30 -10.26
CA HIS A 123 9.26 1.88 -9.71
C HIS A 123 9.12 0.36 -9.71
N GLN A 124 10.01 -0.31 -8.97
CA GLN A 124 10.05 -1.76 -8.87
C GLN A 124 10.54 -2.21 -7.49
N LEU A 125 10.24 -3.44 -7.13
CA LEU A 125 10.77 -4.12 -5.95
C LEU A 125 11.93 -5.01 -6.39
N GLU A 126 13.11 -4.75 -5.86
CA GLU A 126 14.33 -5.50 -6.13
C GLU A 126 14.57 -6.51 -4.99
N PRO A 127 14.83 -7.81 -5.29
CA PRO A 127 14.97 -8.84 -4.28
C PRO A 127 16.22 -8.58 -3.42
N VAL A 128 16.07 -8.72 -2.08
CA VAL A 128 17.15 -8.57 -1.11
C VAL A 128 17.44 -9.89 -0.40
N VAL A 129 16.43 -10.49 0.23
CA VAL A 129 16.58 -11.77 0.97
C VAL A 129 15.36 -12.63 0.71
N LYS A 130 15.59 -13.90 0.28
CA LYS A 130 14.54 -14.89 0.04
C LYS A 130 14.13 -15.56 1.35
N GLY A 131 12.83 -15.69 1.57
CA GLY A 131 12.25 -16.37 2.73
C GLY A 131 11.20 -15.52 3.43
N ASP A 132 10.41 -16.11 4.32
CA ASP A 132 9.42 -15.38 5.10
C ASP A 132 10.05 -14.78 6.36
N PHE A 133 10.27 -13.49 6.33
CA PHE A 133 10.85 -12.71 7.43
C PHE A 133 9.85 -11.69 8.01
N ARG A 134 8.55 -11.87 7.76
CA ARG A 134 7.53 -10.96 8.29
C ARG A 134 7.58 -10.85 9.80
N ASN A 135 7.92 -11.94 10.50
CA ASN A 135 8.10 -11.99 11.96
C ASN A 135 9.21 -11.08 12.49
N LEU A 136 10.12 -10.58 11.64
CA LEU A 136 11.15 -9.63 12.03
C LEU A 136 10.67 -8.18 11.93
N ALA A 137 9.63 -7.93 11.11
CA ALA A 137 9.09 -6.59 10.90
C ALA A 137 8.33 -6.02 12.11
N GLY A 138 8.09 -6.80 13.16
CA GLY A 138 7.41 -6.36 14.39
C GLY A 138 7.44 -7.41 15.49
N LYS A 139 6.80 -7.07 16.61
CA LYS A 139 6.64 -7.96 17.79
C LYS A 139 5.21 -8.48 17.96
N GLN A 140 4.28 -7.96 17.17
CA GLN A 140 2.86 -8.30 17.23
C GLN A 140 2.56 -9.47 16.28
N THR A 141 1.65 -10.35 16.67
CA THR A 141 1.33 -11.59 15.94
C THR A 141 0.75 -11.34 14.55
N TYR A 142 -0.01 -10.25 14.36
CA TYR A 142 -0.59 -9.92 13.04
C TYR A 142 0.47 -9.58 11.98
N VAL A 143 1.69 -9.27 12.39
CA VAL A 143 2.80 -8.95 11.47
C VAL A 143 3.19 -10.17 10.64
N ASP A 144 3.10 -11.37 11.25
CA ASP A 144 3.52 -12.64 10.64
C ASP A 144 2.57 -13.09 9.53
N THR A 145 1.31 -12.67 9.59
CA THR A 145 0.25 -13.11 8.66
C THR A 145 -0.19 -12.05 7.67
N ALA A 146 0.03 -10.77 7.99
CA ALA A 146 -0.33 -9.68 7.09
C ALA A 146 0.41 -9.78 5.74
N PRO A 147 -0.25 -9.46 4.63
CA PRO A 147 0.35 -9.65 3.29
C PRO A 147 1.54 -8.73 3.01
N LEU A 148 1.63 -7.59 3.69
CA LEU A 148 2.71 -6.63 3.48
C LEU A 148 3.12 -5.95 4.79
N ASN A 149 4.42 -5.92 5.07
CA ASN A 149 5.02 -5.00 6.02
C ASN A 149 6.02 -4.11 5.28
N ILE A 150 5.80 -2.80 5.32
CA ILE A 150 6.73 -1.81 4.81
C ILE A 150 7.72 -1.48 5.93
N LEU A 151 9.01 -1.47 5.61
CA LEU A 151 10.05 -1.00 6.51
C LEU A 151 10.63 0.30 5.98
N LEU A 152 10.73 1.30 6.82
CA LEU A 152 11.45 2.54 6.58
C LEU A 152 12.75 2.48 7.37
N ILE A 153 13.85 2.29 6.66
CA ILE A 153 15.20 2.17 7.21
C ILE A 153 16.01 3.37 6.74
N ALA A 154 16.57 4.11 7.68
CA ALA A 154 17.42 5.24 7.35
C ALA A 154 18.87 4.81 7.18
N LYS A 155 19.56 5.42 6.22
CA LYS A 155 21.00 5.38 6.10
C LYS A 155 21.56 6.66 6.67
N ALA A 156 22.55 6.57 7.56
CA ALA A 156 23.22 7.73 8.15
C ALA A 156 23.88 8.59 7.07
N GLY A 157 23.67 9.89 7.15
CA GLY A 157 24.34 10.87 6.29
C GLY A 157 25.75 11.21 6.77
N SER A 158 26.04 10.96 8.06
CA SER A 158 27.35 11.15 8.69
C SER A 158 27.48 10.22 9.91
N PRO A 159 28.70 10.00 10.43
CA PRO A 159 28.90 9.18 11.64
C PRO A 159 28.18 9.70 12.90
N THR A 160 27.83 10.98 12.92
CA THR A 160 27.12 11.64 14.05
C THR A 160 25.64 11.85 13.79
N ASP A 161 25.09 11.23 12.76
CA ASP A 161 23.67 11.34 12.42
C ASP A 161 22.81 10.73 13.54
N ASN A 162 21.91 11.53 14.08
CA ASN A 162 20.96 11.09 15.12
C ASN A 162 19.62 10.62 14.54
N PHE A 163 19.46 10.59 13.22
CA PHE A 163 18.27 10.18 12.47
C PHE A 163 16.99 10.98 12.74
N ASN A 164 17.06 12.13 13.40
CA ASN A 164 15.87 12.92 13.72
C ASN A 164 15.09 13.34 12.47
N MET A 165 15.78 13.75 11.40
CA MET A 165 15.14 14.11 10.14
C MET A 165 14.49 12.90 9.48
N ALA A 166 15.13 11.75 9.51
CA ALA A 166 14.56 10.51 9.00
C ALA A 166 13.31 10.08 9.80
N MET A 167 13.30 10.29 11.11
CA MET A 167 12.10 10.04 11.94
C MET A 167 10.93 10.94 11.53
N MET A 168 11.18 12.24 11.28
CA MET A 168 10.15 13.16 10.78
C MET A 168 9.65 12.73 9.39
N ASP A 169 10.56 12.46 8.47
CA ASP A 169 10.23 12.02 7.12
C ASP A 169 9.39 10.72 7.12
N SER A 170 9.67 9.80 8.07
CA SER A 170 8.93 8.54 8.20
C SER A 170 7.47 8.73 8.57
N GLY A 171 7.16 9.76 9.35
CA GLY A 171 5.78 10.14 9.68
C GLY A 171 4.98 10.53 8.43
N PHE A 172 5.60 11.28 7.50
CA PHE A 172 4.96 11.62 6.23
C PHE A 172 4.69 10.38 5.37
N CYS A 173 5.67 9.45 5.30
CA CYS A 173 5.49 8.19 4.59
C CYS A 173 4.34 7.37 5.17
N GLY A 174 4.31 7.21 6.50
CA GLY A 174 3.26 6.47 7.20
C GLY A 174 1.88 7.09 7.00
N GLN A 175 1.77 8.41 7.07
CA GLN A 175 0.49 9.10 6.87
C GLN A 175 -0.03 8.95 5.44
N ASN A 176 0.83 9.03 4.42
CA ASN A 176 0.41 8.78 3.05
C ASN A 176 -0.14 7.36 2.87
N VAL A 177 0.50 6.34 3.47
CA VAL A 177 -0.02 4.96 3.43
C VAL A 177 -1.36 4.86 4.15
N TYR A 178 -1.54 5.51 5.31
CA TYR A 178 -2.83 5.55 6.00
C TYR A 178 -3.95 6.13 5.13
N LEU A 179 -3.69 7.27 4.47
CA LEU A 179 -4.68 7.92 3.62
C LEU A 179 -5.03 7.06 2.39
N TYR A 180 -4.02 6.46 1.77
CA TYR A 180 -4.24 5.52 0.68
C TYR A 180 -5.09 4.32 1.12
N CYS A 181 -4.74 3.67 2.23
CA CYS A 181 -5.51 2.54 2.75
C CYS A 181 -6.95 2.93 3.07
N ALA A 182 -7.18 4.10 3.67
CA ALA A 182 -8.51 4.61 3.96
C ALA A 182 -9.32 4.91 2.67
N SER A 183 -8.64 5.33 1.59
CA SER A 183 -9.24 5.54 0.28
C SER A 183 -9.67 4.23 -0.38
N GLU A 184 -8.82 3.20 -0.32
CA GLU A 184 -9.02 1.92 -1.03
C GLU A 184 -9.76 0.86 -0.19
N GLY A 185 -10.13 1.17 1.07
CA GLY A 185 -10.77 0.21 1.97
C GLY A 185 -9.81 -0.86 2.50
N LEU A 186 -8.52 -0.58 2.48
CA LEU A 186 -7.49 -1.40 3.08
C LEU A 186 -7.31 -1.04 4.55
N LYS A 187 -6.72 -1.96 5.32
CA LYS A 187 -6.36 -1.78 6.73
C LYS A 187 -4.87 -1.49 6.84
N CYS A 188 -4.48 -0.67 7.82
CA CYS A 188 -3.06 -0.47 8.10
C CYS A 188 -2.79 0.01 9.53
N VAL A 189 -1.54 -0.19 9.96
CA VAL A 189 -1.00 0.33 11.22
C VAL A 189 0.46 0.67 11.08
N THR A 190 0.86 1.86 11.56
CA THR A 190 2.27 2.22 11.74
C THR A 190 2.80 1.75 13.10
N ARG A 191 4.08 1.36 13.15
CA ARG A 191 4.73 0.85 14.35
C ARG A 191 6.19 1.30 14.41
N ALA A 192 6.62 1.76 15.60
CA ALA A 192 8.01 2.13 15.87
C ALA A 192 8.91 0.95 16.29
N GLY A 193 8.36 -0.28 16.36
CA GLY A 193 9.09 -1.45 16.84
C GLY A 193 9.20 -2.55 15.80
N ALA A 194 10.43 -3.09 15.65
CA ALA A 194 10.77 -4.30 14.91
C ALA A 194 11.78 -5.10 15.72
N LYS A 195 12.14 -6.31 15.27
CA LYS A 195 13.32 -7.04 15.77
C LYS A 195 14.57 -6.51 15.04
N GLU A 196 14.93 -5.24 15.34
CA GLU A 196 15.88 -4.45 14.54
C GLU A 196 17.21 -5.15 14.31
N ALA A 197 17.87 -5.65 15.37
CA ALA A 197 19.18 -6.26 15.25
C ALA A 197 19.18 -7.50 14.31
N GLU A 198 18.17 -8.37 14.46
CA GLU A 198 18.00 -9.55 13.62
C GLU A 198 17.65 -9.15 12.18
N LEU A 199 16.78 -8.15 12.02
CA LEU A 199 16.34 -7.64 10.73
C LEU A 199 17.50 -7.07 9.92
N LEU A 200 18.27 -6.14 10.50
CA LEU A 200 19.41 -5.52 9.82
C LEU A 200 20.50 -6.56 9.49
N LYS A 201 20.77 -7.50 10.39
CA LYS A 201 21.67 -8.62 10.14
C LYS A 201 21.19 -9.49 8.96
N THR A 202 19.91 -9.86 8.94
CA THR A 202 19.31 -10.67 7.86
C THR A 202 19.41 -9.96 6.52
N MET A 203 19.26 -8.64 6.49
CA MET A 203 19.37 -7.82 5.28
C MET A 203 20.83 -7.47 4.91
N ASN A 204 21.80 -7.91 5.69
CA ASN A 204 23.23 -7.57 5.54
C ASN A 204 23.46 -6.03 5.52
N LEU A 205 22.75 -5.32 6.40
CA LEU A 205 22.90 -3.88 6.61
C LEU A 205 23.79 -3.62 7.84
N ASP A 206 24.76 -2.73 7.69
CA ASP A 206 25.74 -2.39 8.72
C ASP A 206 25.21 -1.35 9.73
N SER A 207 26.07 -0.89 10.65
CA SER A 207 25.73 0.08 11.70
C SER A 207 25.39 1.49 11.18
N ASN A 208 25.58 1.79 9.89
CA ASN A 208 25.15 3.02 9.29
C ASN A 208 23.64 3.04 8.99
N TYR A 209 22.97 1.91 9.17
CA TYR A 209 21.52 1.80 8.96
C TYR A 209 20.79 1.70 10.29
N LYS A 210 19.62 2.31 10.34
CA LYS A 210 18.72 2.29 11.49
C LYS A 210 17.28 2.04 11.04
N PHE A 211 16.61 1.09 11.67
CA PHE A 211 15.17 0.94 11.53
C PHE A 211 14.46 2.16 12.15
N ILE A 212 13.55 2.79 11.41
CA ILE A 212 12.81 3.97 11.87
C ILE A 212 11.35 3.63 12.14
N LEU A 213 10.65 3.08 11.14
CA LEU A 213 9.22 2.84 11.22
C LEU A 213 8.83 1.64 10.35
N ALA A 214 7.82 0.90 10.78
CA ALA A 214 7.15 -0.08 9.94
C ALA A 214 5.68 0.28 9.74
N VAL A 215 5.13 -0.10 8.59
CA VAL A 215 3.70 0.00 8.30
C VAL A 215 3.22 -1.38 7.85
N THR A 216 2.30 -1.98 8.61
CA THR A 216 1.61 -3.21 8.19
C THR A 216 0.38 -2.84 7.41
N VAL A 217 0.16 -3.48 6.26
CA VAL A 217 -0.97 -3.26 5.35
C VAL A 217 -1.59 -4.60 4.96
N GLY A 218 -2.92 -4.62 4.84
CA GLY A 218 -3.68 -5.79 4.40
C GLY A 218 -5.18 -5.50 4.24
N HIS A 219 -5.96 -6.56 4.14
CA HIS A 219 -7.43 -6.52 4.04
C HIS A 219 -8.10 -6.67 5.38
#